data_6b3badb0ce7a498840c3a0071e58cba7
#
_entry.id   6b3badb0ce7a498840c3a0071e58cba7
#
_cell.length_a   1.000
_cell.length_b   1.000
_cell.length_c   1.000
_cell.angle_alpha   90.00
_cell.angle_beta   90.00
_cell.angle_gamma   90.00
#
_symmetry.space_group_name_H-M   'P 1'
#
loop_
_entity.id
_entity.type
_entity.pdbx_description
1 polymer ?
#
loop_
_entity_poly.entity_id
_entity_poly.type
_entity_poly.pdbx_seq_one_letter_code
_entity_poly.pdbx_strand_id
1 'polypeptide(L)'
;MATTSALLTGLACASRPKRDPDQSYKLFQVAVSSYEANRLEAAVGELEQALKADPQNAEAHNMLGIIALRQGADFEAQIESLSCVRGSDAELVRQDATLEFRKARGEFEAAAALEPDFADAWNNLSVAALNLQDWDLAARAALSALKVGTYGEPHVARGNLGWAYFHKGELQKAWRELQDAVARQPGFCVGRYRLAKVLVERGQVADADEHLAVIVADARCPIQEAFLLAGMVAQKRSDTDRAVELFERCTQLGAKSCVAGECRRYAEMIQR
;
A
#
# COMPACT_ATOMS: atom_id res chain seq x y z
N MET A 1 24.43 -49.25 50.82
CA MET A 1 25.24 -48.85 49.65
C MET A 1 24.27 -48.59 48.49
N ALA A 2 23.90 -47.34 48.24
CA ALA A 2 23.00 -46.97 47.17
C ALA A 2 23.86 -46.24 46.06
N THR A 3 23.91 -46.83 44.91
CA THR A 3 24.60 -46.28 43.71
C THR A 3 23.63 -45.40 42.93
N THR A 4 23.85 -44.10 42.97
CA THR A 4 23.11 -43.11 42.16
C THR A 4 23.74 -43.08 40.76
N SER A 5 22.96 -43.56 39.78
CA SER A 5 23.30 -43.47 38.35
C SER A 5 22.91 -42.08 37.81
N ALA A 6 23.87 -41.25 37.47
CA ALA A 6 23.65 -39.95 36.82
C ALA A 6 23.42 -40.16 35.33
N LEU A 7 22.21 -39.90 34.87
CA LEU A 7 21.85 -39.81 33.45
C LEU A 7 22.37 -38.46 32.89
N LEU A 8 23.46 -38.51 32.14
CA LEU A 8 23.93 -37.43 31.29
C LEU A 8 23.02 -37.33 30.05
N THR A 9 22.06 -36.39 30.08
CA THR A 9 21.32 -36.00 28.88
C THR A 9 22.21 -35.10 28.02
N GLY A 10 22.80 -35.72 26.98
CA GLY A 10 23.53 -34.98 25.96
C GLY A 10 22.57 -34.03 25.20
N LEU A 11 22.72 -32.72 25.40
CA LEU A 11 22.17 -31.77 24.48
C LEU A 11 22.86 -31.93 23.13
N ALA A 12 22.18 -32.55 22.17
CA ALA A 12 22.59 -32.50 20.77
C ALA A 12 22.51 -31.06 20.31
N CYS A 13 23.65 -30.39 20.13
CA CYS A 13 23.76 -29.17 19.37
C CYS A 13 23.34 -29.50 17.93
N ALA A 14 22.06 -29.20 17.59
CA ALA A 14 21.63 -29.18 16.20
C ALA A 14 22.49 -28.12 15.48
N SER A 15 23.41 -28.57 14.63
CA SER A 15 24.17 -27.66 13.76
C SER A 15 23.19 -26.88 12.91
N ARG A 16 23.23 -25.55 13.02
CA ARG A 16 22.45 -24.69 12.12
C ARG A 16 22.79 -25.09 10.68
N PRO A 17 21.78 -25.26 9.82
CA PRO A 17 22.06 -25.59 8.41
C PRO A 17 22.99 -24.49 7.84
N LYS A 18 23.98 -24.95 7.09
CA LYS A 18 24.96 -24.04 6.46
C LYS A 18 24.22 -23.20 5.43
N ARG A 19 24.36 -21.89 5.54
CA ARG A 19 23.78 -20.95 4.56
C ARG A 19 24.37 -21.24 3.16
N ASP A 20 23.52 -21.20 2.15
CA ASP A 20 23.88 -21.30 0.73
C ASP A 20 23.28 -20.09 -0.03
N PRO A 21 23.97 -18.92 -0.02
CA PRO A 21 23.52 -17.72 -0.70
C PRO A 21 23.37 -17.90 -2.21
N ASP A 22 24.25 -18.70 -2.84
CA ASP A 22 24.21 -18.93 -4.30
C ASP A 22 22.96 -19.72 -4.70
N GLN A 23 22.61 -20.73 -3.91
CA GLN A 23 21.36 -21.48 -4.12
C GLN A 23 20.15 -20.60 -3.86
N SER A 24 20.16 -19.79 -2.79
CA SER A 24 19.10 -18.86 -2.45
C SER A 24 18.87 -17.85 -3.59
N TYR A 25 19.94 -17.27 -4.12
CA TYR A 25 19.84 -16.32 -5.24
C TYR A 25 19.23 -16.96 -6.50
N LYS A 26 19.64 -18.19 -6.86
CA LYS A 26 19.05 -18.89 -8.00
C LYS A 26 17.56 -19.13 -7.84
N LEU A 27 17.13 -19.57 -6.65
CA LEU A 27 15.72 -19.80 -6.33
C LEU A 27 14.92 -18.48 -6.36
N PHE A 28 15.50 -17.40 -5.85
CA PHE A 28 14.91 -16.06 -5.96
C PHE A 28 14.69 -15.64 -7.42
N GLN A 29 15.66 -15.84 -8.31
CA GLN A 29 15.51 -15.52 -9.74
C GLN A 29 14.38 -16.34 -10.41
N VAL A 30 14.23 -17.61 -10.03
CA VAL A 30 13.11 -18.45 -10.50
C VAL A 30 11.78 -17.90 -9.98
N ALA A 31 11.73 -17.49 -8.72
CA ALA A 31 10.54 -16.90 -8.09
C ALA A 31 10.12 -15.58 -8.77
N VAL A 32 11.08 -14.71 -9.11
CA VAL A 32 10.82 -13.49 -9.90
C VAL A 32 10.14 -13.85 -11.23
N SER A 33 10.68 -14.82 -11.96
CA SER A 33 10.10 -15.27 -13.23
C SER A 33 8.69 -15.86 -13.06
N SER A 34 8.46 -16.59 -11.97
CA SER A 34 7.14 -17.14 -11.64
C SER A 34 6.14 -16.03 -11.30
N TYR A 35 6.56 -15.01 -10.56
CA TYR A 35 5.76 -13.83 -10.23
C TYR A 35 5.36 -13.04 -11.49
N GLU A 36 6.32 -12.77 -12.38
CA GLU A 36 6.07 -12.08 -13.66
C GLU A 36 5.10 -12.86 -14.56
N ALA A 37 5.17 -14.20 -14.51
CA ALA A 37 4.21 -15.08 -15.19
C ALA A 37 2.86 -15.19 -14.46
N ASN A 38 2.62 -14.40 -13.41
CA ASN A 38 1.43 -14.42 -12.55
C ASN A 38 1.15 -15.78 -11.88
N ARG A 39 2.19 -16.59 -11.62
CA ARG A 39 2.13 -17.87 -10.92
C ARG A 39 2.48 -17.67 -9.45
N LEU A 40 1.60 -16.99 -8.71
CA LEU A 40 1.90 -16.52 -7.35
C LEU A 40 2.23 -17.63 -6.36
N GLU A 41 1.48 -18.75 -6.39
CA GLU A 41 1.73 -19.90 -5.50
C GLU A 41 3.11 -20.52 -5.74
N ALA A 42 3.52 -20.66 -7.02
CA ALA A 42 4.84 -21.15 -7.36
C ALA A 42 5.93 -20.19 -6.86
N ALA A 43 5.75 -18.88 -7.10
CA ALA A 43 6.69 -17.86 -6.63
C ALA A 43 6.89 -17.90 -5.10
N VAL A 44 5.80 -18.05 -4.34
CA VAL A 44 5.86 -18.18 -2.86
C VAL A 44 6.67 -19.43 -2.48
N GLY A 45 6.38 -20.60 -3.07
CA GLY A 45 7.09 -21.82 -2.76
C GLY A 45 8.58 -21.75 -3.09
N GLU A 46 8.97 -21.09 -4.17
CA GLU A 46 10.34 -20.87 -4.59
C GLU A 46 11.07 -19.89 -3.64
N LEU A 47 10.40 -18.81 -3.19
CA LEU A 47 10.92 -17.87 -2.20
C LEU A 47 11.13 -18.53 -0.83
N GLU A 48 10.20 -19.37 -0.39
CA GLU A 48 10.37 -20.13 0.85
C GLU A 48 11.58 -21.07 0.78
N GLN A 49 11.84 -21.68 -0.39
CA GLN A 49 13.03 -22.49 -0.59
C GLN A 49 14.31 -21.63 -0.61
N ALA A 50 14.25 -20.43 -1.21
CA ALA A 50 15.33 -19.46 -1.18
C ALA A 50 15.69 -19.09 0.27
N LEU A 51 14.71 -18.80 1.11
CA LEU A 51 14.91 -18.48 2.52
C LEU A 51 15.32 -19.69 3.38
N LYS A 52 14.99 -20.91 2.98
CA LYS A 52 15.56 -22.13 3.61
C LYS A 52 17.04 -22.29 3.29
N ALA A 53 17.45 -21.93 2.07
CA ALA A 53 18.86 -21.95 1.67
C ALA A 53 19.64 -20.81 2.34
N ASP A 54 19.10 -19.61 2.34
CA ASP A 54 19.67 -18.45 3.03
C ASP A 54 18.59 -17.57 3.67
N PRO A 55 18.39 -17.67 4.99
CA PRO A 55 17.43 -16.82 5.73
C PRO A 55 17.81 -15.32 5.78
N GLN A 56 18.94 -14.92 5.22
CA GLN A 56 19.38 -13.53 5.16
C GLN A 56 19.24 -12.93 3.75
N ASN A 57 18.49 -13.57 2.88
CA ASN A 57 18.17 -13.01 1.57
C ASN A 57 17.08 -11.93 1.70
N ALA A 58 17.51 -10.67 1.80
CA ALA A 58 16.61 -9.53 1.94
C ALA A 58 15.69 -9.35 0.73
N GLU A 59 16.17 -9.64 -0.48
CA GLU A 59 15.38 -9.56 -1.71
C GLU A 59 14.23 -10.58 -1.70
N ALA A 60 14.49 -11.81 -1.22
CA ALA A 60 13.46 -12.84 -1.09
C ALA A 60 12.38 -12.45 -0.06
N HIS A 61 12.77 -11.89 1.08
CA HIS A 61 11.84 -11.33 2.05
C HIS A 61 11.00 -10.20 1.44
N ASN A 62 11.64 -9.24 0.78
CA ASN A 62 10.92 -8.15 0.13
C ASN A 62 9.91 -8.65 -0.92
N MET A 63 10.27 -9.65 -1.73
CA MET A 63 9.38 -10.21 -2.74
C MET A 63 8.18 -10.95 -2.11
N LEU A 64 8.38 -11.72 -1.03
CA LEU A 64 7.27 -12.33 -0.27
C LEU A 64 6.32 -11.26 0.26
N GLY A 65 6.88 -10.18 0.80
CA GLY A 65 6.10 -9.02 1.25
C GLY A 65 5.26 -8.39 0.12
N ILE A 66 5.83 -8.24 -1.07
CA ILE A 66 5.12 -7.72 -2.26
C ILE A 66 3.96 -8.65 -2.64
N ILE A 67 4.17 -9.96 -2.65
CA ILE A 67 3.10 -10.92 -2.97
C ILE A 67 1.97 -10.84 -1.94
N ALA A 68 2.30 -10.83 -0.64
CA ALA A 68 1.32 -10.70 0.41
C ALA A 68 0.57 -9.36 0.36
N LEU A 69 1.26 -8.25 0.07
CA LEU A 69 0.64 -6.94 -0.11
C LEU A 69 -0.37 -6.95 -1.27
N ARG A 70 -0.02 -7.57 -2.39
CA ARG A 70 -0.91 -7.75 -3.53
C ARG A 70 -2.14 -8.58 -3.17
N GLN A 71 -1.97 -9.70 -2.48
CA GLN A 71 -3.08 -10.55 -2.04
C GLN A 71 -4.04 -9.79 -1.11
N GLY A 72 -3.51 -9.00 -0.17
CA GLY A 72 -4.32 -8.12 0.67
C GLY A 72 -5.12 -7.09 -0.12
N ALA A 73 -4.51 -6.46 -1.14
CA ALA A 73 -5.19 -5.52 -2.02
C ALA A 73 -6.27 -6.20 -2.89
N ASP A 74 -6.05 -7.44 -3.33
CA ASP A 74 -7.04 -8.22 -4.08
C ASP A 74 -8.28 -8.52 -3.22
N PHE A 75 -8.11 -8.82 -1.93
CA PHE A 75 -9.22 -8.96 -0.98
C PHE A 75 -9.98 -7.64 -0.79
N GLU A 76 -9.29 -6.50 -0.66
CA GLU A 76 -9.97 -5.20 -0.57
C GLU A 76 -10.75 -4.87 -1.84
N ALA A 77 -10.17 -5.10 -3.02
CA ALA A 77 -10.85 -4.91 -4.30
C ALA A 77 -12.09 -5.80 -4.45
N GLN A 78 -12.07 -7.01 -3.86
CA GLN A 78 -13.24 -7.89 -3.82
C GLN A 78 -14.37 -7.28 -3.01
N ILE A 79 -14.09 -6.66 -1.85
CA ILE A 79 -15.10 -5.98 -1.03
C ILE A 79 -15.74 -4.83 -1.82
N GLU A 80 -14.93 -4.03 -2.51
CA GLU A 80 -15.42 -2.92 -3.31
C GLU A 80 -16.28 -3.36 -4.50
N SER A 81 -15.90 -4.46 -5.18
CA SER A 81 -16.60 -4.97 -6.35
C SER A 81 -17.94 -5.63 -6.02
N LEU A 82 -18.14 -6.11 -4.80
CA LEU A 82 -19.37 -6.77 -4.34
C LEU A 82 -20.44 -5.79 -3.84
N SER A 83 -20.48 -4.58 -4.36
CA SER A 83 -21.51 -3.58 -4.08
C SER A 83 -21.64 -3.18 -2.62
N CYS A 84 -20.53 -2.84 -1.99
CA CYS A 84 -20.51 -2.47 -0.57
C CYS A 84 -21.06 -3.60 0.32
N VAL A 85 -20.54 -4.81 0.16
CA VAL A 85 -20.92 -5.96 0.99
C VAL A 85 -20.88 -5.55 2.46
N ARG A 86 -22.04 -5.65 3.12
CA ARG A 86 -22.20 -5.41 4.54
C ARG A 86 -22.56 -6.73 5.21
N GLY A 87 -22.09 -6.94 6.44
CA GLY A 87 -22.38 -8.13 7.22
C GLY A 87 -21.16 -9.03 7.41
N SER A 88 -21.42 -10.27 7.86
CA SER A 88 -20.38 -11.24 8.25
C SER A 88 -19.37 -11.55 7.14
N ASP A 89 -19.82 -11.63 5.90
CA ASP A 89 -18.97 -12.05 4.79
C ASP A 89 -17.95 -10.95 4.44
N ALA A 90 -18.36 -9.67 4.47
CA ALA A 90 -17.43 -8.55 4.29
C ALA A 90 -16.40 -8.47 5.42
N GLU A 91 -16.79 -8.82 6.64
CA GLU A 91 -15.88 -8.83 7.79
C GLU A 91 -14.82 -9.93 7.65
N LEU A 92 -15.18 -11.12 7.17
CA LEU A 92 -14.22 -12.20 6.90
C LEU A 92 -13.20 -11.79 5.85
N VAL A 93 -13.64 -11.22 4.73
CA VAL A 93 -12.72 -10.75 3.66
C VAL A 93 -11.79 -9.64 4.18
N ARG A 94 -12.27 -8.72 5.07
CA ARG A 94 -11.39 -7.72 5.71
C ARG A 94 -10.37 -8.36 6.64
N GLN A 95 -10.73 -9.42 7.34
CA GLN A 95 -9.79 -10.16 8.19
C GLN A 95 -8.72 -10.85 7.36
N ASP A 96 -9.08 -11.44 6.21
CA ASP A 96 -8.14 -12.02 5.27
C ASP A 96 -7.19 -10.95 4.69
N ALA A 97 -7.71 -9.81 4.24
CA ALA A 97 -6.89 -8.69 3.80
C ALA A 97 -5.91 -8.23 4.89
N THR A 98 -6.41 -8.07 6.13
CA THR A 98 -5.58 -7.66 7.27
C THR A 98 -4.47 -8.68 7.57
N LEU A 99 -4.77 -9.98 7.45
CA LEU A 99 -3.78 -11.04 7.64
C LEU A 99 -2.64 -10.93 6.62
N GLU A 100 -2.98 -10.74 5.33
CA GLU A 100 -1.98 -10.60 4.29
C GLU A 100 -1.14 -9.31 4.46
N PHE A 101 -1.75 -8.19 4.85
CA PHE A 101 -0.98 -6.97 5.15
C PHE A 101 -0.06 -7.14 6.36
N ARG A 102 -0.42 -7.94 7.37
CA ARG A 102 0.47 -8.26 8.50
C ARG A 102 1.64 -9.15 8.07
N LYS A 103 1.40 -10.12 7.19
CA LYS A 103 2.47 -10.93 6.58
C LYS A 103 3.43 -10.02 5.79
N ALA A 104 2.88 -9.17 4.91
CA ALA A 104 3.66 -8.21 4.15
C ALA A 104 4.54 -7.34 5.05
N ARG A 105 3.97 -6.79 6.12
CA ARG A 105 4.73 -6.00 7.11
C ARG A 105 5.89 -6.79 7.69
N GLY A 106 5.66 -8.03 8.14
CA GLY A 106 6.72 -8.87 8.75
C GLY A 106 7.87 -9.14 7.78
N GLU A 107 7.55 -9.42 6.53
CA GLU A 107 8.54 -9.68 5.49
C GLU A 107 9.35 -8.41 5.13
N PHE A 108 8.70 -7.25 5.02
CA PHE A 108 9.40 -5.98 4.79
C PHE A 108 10.24 -5.54 5.98
N GLU A 109 9.78 -5.77 7.21
CA GLU A 109 10.58 -5.54 8.43
C GLU A 109 11.84 -6.40 8.43
N ALA A 110 11.74 -7.69 8.03
CA ALA A 110 12.87 -8.58 7.89
C ALA A 110 13.85 -8.09 6.82
N ALA A 111 13.37 -7.74 5.63
CA ALA A 111 14.20 -7.23 4.55
C ALA A 111 14.95 -5.96 4.95
N ALA A 112 14.24 -4.99 5.53
CA ALA A 112 14.81 -3.71 5.98
C ALA A 112 15.81 -3.86 7.14
N ALA A 113 15.61 -4.85 8.00
CA ALA A 113 16.55 -5.16 9.08
C ALA A 113 17.84 -5.83 8.58
N LEU A 114 17.73 -6.67 7.54
CA LEU A 114 18.87 -7.33 6.91
C LEU A 114 19.71 -6.34 6.09
N GLU A 115 19.05 -5.47 5.35
CA GLU A 115 19.68 -4.46 4.50
C GLU A 115 19.07 -3.06 4.79
N PRO A 116 19.66 -2.30 5.72
CA PRO A 116 19.14 -0.97 6.10
C PRO A 116 19.11 0.05 4.95
N ASP A 117 19.93 -0.14 3.92
CA ASP A 117 19.97 0.70 2.72
C ASP A 117 19.04 0.22 1.60
N PHE A 118 18.22 -0.81 1.85
CA PHE A 118 17.21 -1.29 0.93
C PHE A 118 15.98 -0.37 0.96
N ALA A 119 16.05 0.73 0.23
CA ALA A 119 15.01 1.77 0.23
C ALA A 119 13.61 1.25 -0.15
N ASP A 120 13.54 0.33 -1.13
CA ASP A 120 12.26 -0.24 -1.57
C ASP A 120 11.60 -1.05 -0.46
N ALA A 121 12.35 -1.81 0.34
CA ALA A 121 11.81 -2.53 1.49
C ALA A 121 11.21 -1.58 2.54
N TRP A 122 11.87 -0.47 2.82
CA TRP A 122 11.34 0.58 3.69
C TRP A 122 10.08 1.24 3.13
N ASN A 123 10.07 1.56 1.82
CA ASN A 123 8.89 2.13 1.18
C ASN A 123 7.72 1.13 1.19
N ASN A 124 7.96 -0.13 0.89
CA ASN A 124 6.96 -1.19 0.91
C ASN A 124 6.42 -1.44 2.33
N LEU A 125 7.29 -1.38 3.36
CA LEU A 125 6.87 -1.39 4.76
C LEU A 125 5.93 -0.23 5.08
N SER A 126 6.22 0.97 4.55
CA SER A 126 5.32 2.11 4.71
C SER A 126 3.94 1.84 4.09
N VAL A 127 3.88 1.24 2.91
CA VAL A 127 2.61 0.87 2.25
C VAL A 127 1.84 -0.16 3.09
N ALA A 128 2.49 -1.23 3.55
CA ALA A 128 1.85 -2.23 4.39
C ALA A 128 1.30 -1.63 5.70
N ALA A 129 2.06 -0.72 6.31
CA ALA A 129 1.65 -0.01 7.52
C ALA A 129 0.46 0.94 7.27
N LEU A 130 0.39 1.61 6.11
CA LEU A 130 -0.77 2.43 5.71
C LEU A 130 -2.05 1.58 5.63
N ASN A 131 -1.97 0.40 5.01
CA ASN A 131 -3.12 -0.51 4.91
C ASN A 131 -3.54 -1.07 6.28
N LEU A 132 -2.60 -1.25 7.20
CA LEU A 132 -2.87 -1.63 8.59
C LEU A 132 -3.28 -0.46 9.48
N GLN A 133 -3.35 0.76 8.95
CA GLN A 133 -3.63 2.01 9.69
C GLN A 133 -2.62 2.29 10.81
N ASP A 134 -1.41 1.72 10.72
CA ASP A 134 -0.29 2.05 11.61
C ASP A 134 0.45 3.28 11.06
N TRP A 135 -0.17 4.44 11.27
CA TRP A 135 0.32 5.72 10.71
C TRP A 135 1.70 6.10 11.20
N ASP A 136 2.06 5.71 12.43
CA ASP A 136 3.37 5.97 12.99
C ASP A 136 4.46 5.11 12.35
N LEU A 137 4.21 3.83 12.15
CA LEU A 137 5.12 2.95 11.43
C LEU A 137 5.24 3.40 9.97
N ALA A 138 4.13 3.72 9.32
CA ALA A 138 4.11 4.20 7.93
C ALA A 138 5.01 5.44 7.76
N ALA A 139 4.90 6.42 8.66
CA ALA A 139 5.72 7.62 8.60
C ALA A 139 7.20 7.31 8.85
N ARG A 140 7.54 6.49 9.84
CA ARG A 140 8.93 6.11 10.12
C ARG A 140 9.57 5.35 8.96
N ALA A 141 8.86 4.39 8.38
CA ALA A 141 9.33 3.60 7.26
C ALA A 141 9.56 4.47 6.01
N ALA A 142 8.60 5.35 5.65
CA ALA A 142 8.77 6.30 4.55
C ALA A 142 9.98 7.23 4.75
N LEU A 143 10.18 7.74 5.98
CA LEU A 143 11.37 8.54 6.31
C LEU A 143 12.67 7.74 6.17
N SER A 144 12.66 6.45 6.50
CA SER A 144 13.83 5.59 6.33
C SER A 144 14.16 5.38 4.85
N ALA A 145 13.15 5.14 3.99
CA ALA A 145 13.35 5.08 2.54
C ALA A 145 13.96 6.37 1.99
N LEU A 146 13.47 7.54 2.44
CA LEU A 146 13.95 8.85 2.00
C LEU A 146 15.37 9.19 2.47
N LYS A 147 15.91 8.52 3.49
CA LYS A 147 17.30 8.68 3.93
C LYS A 147 18.29 7.98 3.01
N VAL A 148 17.86 7.00 2.24
CA VAL A 148 18.71 6.27 1.30
C VAL A 148 18.92 7.16 0.06
N GLY A 149 20.12 7.68 -0.11
CA GLY A 149 20.44 8.67 -1.16
C GLY A 149 20.29 8.16 -2.59
N THR A 150 20.32 6.84 -2.78
CA THR A 150 20.19 6.17 -4.09
C THR A 150 18.73 5.77 -4.40
N TYR A 151 17.77 6.09 -3.54
CA TYR A 151 16.38 5.72 -3.76
C TYR A 151 15.81 6.36 -5.05
N GLY A 152 15.39 5.52 -6.00
CA GLY A 152 14.92 5.94 -7.33
C GLY A 152 13.56 6.63 -7.34
N GLU A 153 12.69 6.36 -6.36
CA GLU A 153 11.29 6.83 -6.34
C GLU A 153 10.93 7.65 -5.09
N PRO A 154 11.69 8.70 -4.73
CA PRO A 154 11.47 9.47 -3.51
C PRO A 154 10.08 10.14 -3.46
N HIS A 155 9.44 10.37 -4.62
CA HIS A 155 8.09 10.91 -4.69
C HIS A 155 7.04 9.94 -4.13
N VAL A 156 7.23 8.62 -4.28
CA VAL A 156 6.34 7.60 -3.72
C VAL A 156 6.43 7.60 -2.20
N ALA A 157 7.65 7.54 -1.64
CA ALA A 157 7.85 7.57 -0.18
C ALA A 157 7.32 8.88 0.44
N ARG A 158 7.51 10.04 -0.23
CA ARG A 158 6.90 11.30 0.22
C ARG A 158 5.37 11.26 0.17
N GLY A 159 4.80 10.66 -0.87
CA GLY A 159 3.36 10.45 -0.97
C GLY A 159 2.81 9.61 0.17
N ASN A 160 3.52 8.56 0.58
CA ASN A 160 3.17 7.71 1.71
C ASN A 160 3.34 8.44 3.05
N LEU A 161 4.44 9.16 3.23
CA LEU A 161 4.71 10.00 4.41
C LEU A 161 3.62 11.06 4.58
N GLY A 162 3.30 11.79 3.52
CA GLY A 162 2.25 12.79 3.54
C GLY A 162 0.88 12.22 3.87
N TRP A 163 0.58 11.01 3.37
CA TRP A 163 -0.67 10.32 3.68
C TRP A 163 -0.73 9.84 5.13
N ALA A 164 0.38 9.35 5.68
CA ALA A 164 0.48 9.03 7.10
C ALA A 164 0.26 10.26 7.98
N TYR A 165 0.88 11.42 7.66
CA TYR A 165 0.65 12.68 8.37
C TYR A 165 -0.79 13.18 8.27
N PHE A 166 -1.44 13.00 7.12
CA PHE A 166 -2.85 13.33 6.96
C PHE A 166 -3.74 12.60 7.97
N HIS A 167 -3.59 11.28 8.07
CA HIS A 167 -4.35 10.47 9.02
C HIS A 167 -4.00 10.73 10.49
N LYS A 168 -2.82 11.26 10.77
CA LYS A 168 -2.44 11.76 12.11
C LYS A 168 -2.99 13.16 12.43
N GLY A 169 -3.70 13.80 11.49
CA GLY A 169 -4.18 15.17 11.65
C GLY A 169 -3.09 16.25 11.49
N GLU A 170 -1.87 15.86 11.10
CA GLU A 170 -0.72 16.75 10.92
C GLU A 170 -0.76 17.44 9.53
N LEU A 171 -1.86 18.14 9.23
CA LEU A 171 -2.21 18.65 7.89
C LEU A 171 -1.12 19.50 7.24
N GLN A 172 -0.35 20.27 8.03
CA GLN A 172 0.72 21.12 7.49
C GLN A 172 1.91 20.27 6.99
N LYS A 173 2.27 19.19 7.72
CA LYS A 173 3.31 18.26 7.27
C LYS A 173 2.83 17.46 6.07
N ALA A 174 1.59 16.95 6.11
CA ALA A 174 0.98 16.23 5.00
C ALA A 174 1.03 17.06 3.71
N TRP A 175 0.62 18.32 3.77
CA TRP A 175 0.65 19.24 2.64
C TRP A 175 2.06 19.38 2.06
N ARG A 176 3.08 19.63 2.90
CA ARG A 176 4.47 19.82 2.45
C ARG A 176 5.01 18.61 1.71
N GLU A 177 4.86 17.42 2.30
CA GLU A 177 5.37 16.18 1.70
C GLU A 177 4.65 15.85 0.39
N LEU A 178 3.33 16.00 0.33
CA LEU A 178 2.55 15.74 -0.88
C LEU A 178 2.81 16.77 -1.98
N GLN A 179 2.98 18.04 -1.62
CA GLN A 179 3.34 19.08 -2.58
C GLN A 179 4.71 18.80 -3.21
N ASP A 180 5.72 18.42 -2.38
CA ASP A 180 7.05 18.06 -2.88
C ASP A 180 7.00 16.79 -3.76
N ALA A 181 6.19 15.78 -3.38
CA ALA A 181 5.99 14.58 -4.18
C ALA A 181 5.44 14.89 -5.59
N VAL A 182 4.39 15.72 -5.66
CA VAL A 182 3.74 16.11 -6.92
C VAL A 182 4.64 17.03 -7.75
N ALA A 183 5.42 17.91 -7.10
CA ALA A 183 6.38 18.77 -7.80
C ALA A 183 7.50 17.97 -8.46
N ARG A 184 8.00 16.91 -7.80
CA ARG A 184 9.03 16.00 -8.33
C ARG A 184 8.51 15.11 -9.45
N GLN A 185 7.27 14.63 -9.32
CA GLN A 185 6.63 13.77 -10.31
C GLN A 185 5.21 14.28 -10.62
N PRO A 186 5.08 15.17 -11.61
CA PRO A 186 3.78 15.76 -11.96
C PRO A 186 2.72 14.74 -12.39
N GLY A 187 3.12 13.57 -12.92
CA GLY A 187 2.24 12.46 -13.29
C GLY A 187 1.86 11.53 -12.13
N PHE A 188 2.24 11.85 -10.89
CA PHE A 188 1.92 11.02 -9.72
C PHE A 188 0.46 11.20 -9.29
N CYS A 189 -0.45 10.48 -9.94
CA CYS A 189 -1.90 10.58 -9.74
C CYS A 189 -2.34 10.42 -8.29
N VAL A 190 -1.86 9.36 -7.61
CA VAL A 190 -2.21 9.07 -6.20
C VAL A 190 -1.73 10.19 -5.27
N GLY A 191 -0.50 10.68 -5.46
CA GLY A 191 0.03 11.80 -4.69
C GLY A 191 -0.79 13.08 -4.89
N ARG A 192 -1.19 13.35 -6.13
CA ARG A 192 -2.01 14.52 -6.47
C ARG A 192 -3.41 14.42 -5.85
N TYR A 193 -4.04 13.24 -5.86
CA TYR A 193 -5.32 12.99 -5.19
C TYR A 193 -5.21 13.20 -3.67
N ARG A 194 -4.20 12.63 -3.04
CA ARG A 194 -3.93 12.81 -1.61
C ARG A 194 -3.69 14.28 -1.25
N LEU A 195 -2.97 15.02 -2.09
CA LEU A 195 -2.76 16.45 -1.93
C LEU A 195 -4.08 17.22 -1.98
N ALA A 196 -4.95 16.91 -2.95
CA ALA A 196 -6.27 17.53 -3.05
C ALA A 196 -7.12 17.27 -1.80
N LYS A 197 -7.09 16.05 -1.24
CA LYS A 197 -7.77 15.75 0.03
C LYS A 197 -7.25 16.62 1.18
N VAL A 198 -5.94 16.75 1.32
CA VAL A 198 -5.32 17.60 2.34
C VAL A 198 -5.74 19.06 2.16
N LEU A 199 -5.77 19.58 0.92
CA LEU A 199 -6.19 20.96 0.62
C LEU A 199 -7.66 21.20 0.97
N VAL A 200 -8.54 20.25 0.71
CA VAL A 200 -9.97 20.32 1.12
C VAL A 200 -10.09 20.42 2.63
N GLU A 201 -9.40 19.59 3.39
CA GLU A 201 -9.39 19.62 4.86
C GLU A 201 -8.82 20.92 5.43
N ARG A 202 -7.89 21.55 4.71
CA ARG A 202 -7.33 22.87 5.05
C ARG A 202 -8.24 24.04 4.65
N GLY A 203 -9.36 23.78 3.98
CA GLY A 203 -10.27 24.80 3.47
C GLY A 203 -9.78 25.48 2.18
N GLN A 204 -8.71 25.02 1.56
CA GLN A 204 -8.13 25.54 0.32
C GLN A 204 -8.81 24.89 -0.90
N VAL A 205 -10.11 25.17 -1.04
CA VAL A 205 -10.99 24.48 -2.00
C VAL A 205 -10.60 24.83 -3.46
N ALA A 206 -10.14 26.04 -3.73
CA ALA A 206 -9.72 26.44 -5.07
C ALA A 206 -8.45 25.67 -5.51
N ASP A 207 -7.45 25.58 -4.63
CA ASP A 207 -6.21 24.85 -4.92
C ASP A 207 -6.50 23.36 -5.09
N ALA A 208 -7.40 22.78 -4.29
CA ALA A 208 -7.84 21.41 -4.44
C ALA A 208 -8.49 21.15 -5.81
N ASP A 209 -9.33 22.08 -6.27
CA ASP A 209 -10.00 21.99 -7.58
C ASP A 209 -9.00 21.96 -8.74
N GLU A 210 -7.92 22.74 -8.69
CA GLU A 210 -6.86 22.75 -9.70
C GLU A 210 -6.17 21.37 -9.77
N HIS A 211 -5.82 20.78 -8.63
CA HIS A 211 -5.21 19.45 -8.60
C HIS A 211 -6.16 18.36 -9.10
N LEU A 212 -7.45 18.43 -8.72
CA LEU A 212 -8.45 17.46 -9.16
C LEU A 212 -8.75 17.58 -10.65
N ALA A 213 -8.78 18.81 -11.20
CA ALA A 213 -8.97 19.03 -12.63
C ALA A 213 -7.89 18.30 -13.47
N VAL A 214 -6.64 18.29 -13.01
CA VAL A 214 -5.57 17.55 -13.68
C VAL A 214 -5.82 16.04 -13.66
N ILE A 215 -6.30 15.49 -12.53
CA ILE A 215 -6.58 14.03 -12.41
C ILE A 215 -7.72 13.63 -13.33
N VAL A 216 -8.84 14.35 -13.27
CA VAL A 216 -10.06 13.97 -14.01
C VAL A 216 -9.93 14.17 -15.54
N ALA A 217 -8.95 14.97 -15.97
CA ALA A 217 -8.61 15.16 -17.37
C ALA A 217 -7.65 14.10 -17.92
N ASP A 218 -6.89 13.40 -17.06
CA ASP A 218 -5.89 12.40 -17.49
C ASP A 218 -6.46 10.98 -17.40
N ALA A 219 -6.71 10.35 -18.54
CA ALA A 219 -7.21 8.97 -18.61
C ALA A 219 -6.27 7.92 -17.98
N ARG A 220 -4.98 8.28 -17.74
CA ARG A 220 -4.02 7.42 -17.04
C ARG A 220 -4.19 7.47 -15.52
N CYS A 221 -5.06 8.35 -15.00
CA CYS A 221 -5.36 8.53 -13.58
C CYS A 221 -6.81 8.06 -13.25
N PRO A 222 -7.17 6.78 -13.40
CA PRO A 222 -8.54 6.31 -13.20
C PRO A 222 -8.88 6.14 -11.71
N ILE A 223 -8.67 7.19 -10.91
CA ILE A 223 -8.94 7.20 -9.46
C ILE A 223 -10.39 7.63 -9.24
N GLN A 224 -11.26 6.67 -8.97
CA GLN A 224 -12.70 6.89 -8.82
C GLN A 224 -13.02 7.89 -7.69
N GLU A 225 -12.33 7.80 -6.57
CA GLU A 225 -12.47 8.70 -5.42
C GLU A 225 -12.06 10.14 -5.76
N ALA A 226 -11.18 10.33 -6.74
CA ALA A 226 -10.82 11.68 -7.19
C ALA A 226 -11.98 12.34 -7.95
N PHE A 227 -12.76 11.58 -8.72
CA PHE A 227 -13.98 12.09 -9.37
C PHE A 227 -15.06 12.41 -8.35
N LEU A 228 -15.25 11.56 -7.33
CA LEU A 228 -16.17 11.85 -6.22
C LEU A 228 -15.78 13.16 -5.52
N LEU A 229 -14.50 13.30 -5.15
CA LEU A 229 -14.01 14.48 -4.47
C LEU A 229 -14.12 15.73 -5.36
N ALA A 230 -13.84 15.61 -6.65
CA ALA A 230 -13.98 16.72 -7.61
C ALA A 230 -15.43 17.18 -7.75
N GLY A 231 -16.39 16.25 -7.79
CA GLY A 231 -17.81 16.55 -7.78
C GLY A 231 -18.24 17.29 -6.51
N MET A 232 -17.78 16.84 -5.34
CA MET A 232 -18.05 17.52 -4.06
C MET A 232 -17.43 18.93 -4.01
N VAL A 233 -16.23 19.11 -4.54
CA VAL A 233 -15.55 20.41 -4.65
C VAL A 233 -16.31 21.34 -5.61
N ALA A 234 -16.74 20.85 -6.78
CA ALA A 234 -17.55 21.60 -7.73
C ALA A 234 -18.88 22.06 -7.10
N GLN A 235 -19.58 21.16 -6.39
CA GLN A 235 -20.80 21.47 -5.66
C GLN A 235 -20.57 22.57 -4.60
N LYS A 236 -19.49 22.48 -3.82
CA LYS A 236 -19.12 23.50 -2.82
C LYS A 236 -18.82 24.86 -3.45
N ARG A 237 -18.39 24.89 -4.71
CA ARG A 237 -18.17 26.09 -5.51
C ARG A 237 -19.42 26.57 -6.26
N SER A 238 -20.56 25.91 -6.06
CA SER A 238 -21.84 26.19 -6.75
C SER A 238 -21.80 25.93 -8.27
N ASP A 239 -20.88 25.11 -8.73
CA ASP A 239 -20.79 24.64 -10.11
C ASP A 239 -21.56 23.32 -10.24
N THR A 240 -22.86 23.43 -10.31
CA THR A 240 -23.82 22.33 -10.25
C THR A 240 -23.67 21.39 -11.46
N ASP A 241 -23.58 21.97 -12.66
CA ASP A 241 -23.49 21.18 -13.91
C ASP A 241 -22.23 20.35 -13.94
N ARG A 242 -21.09 20.93 -13.60
CA ARG A 242 -19.82 20.21 -13.48
C ARG A 242 -19.85 19.16 -12.38
N ALA A 243 -20.51 19.42 -11.26
CA ALA A 243 -20.64 18.44 -10.18
C ALA A 243 -21.39 17.19 -10.66
N VAL A 244 -22.51 17.35 -11.36
CA VAL A 244 -23.30 16.25 -11.92
C VAL A 244 -22.45 15.43 -12.92
N GLU A 245 -21.78 16.10 -13.87
CA GLU A 245 -20.91 15.44 -14.85
C GLU A 245 -19.83 14.57 -14.14
N LEU A 246 -19.18 15.13 -13.12
CA LEU A 246 -18.12 14.43 -12.39
C LEU A 246 -18.65 13.21 -11.62
N PHE A 247 -19.83 13.28 -11.01
CA PHE A 247 -20.45 12.15 -10.33
C PHE A 247 -20.91 11.06 -11.32
N GLU A 248 -21.39 11.44 -12.50
CA GLU A 248 -21.71 10.47 -13.57
C GLU A 248 -20.46 9.74 -14.06
N ARG A 249 -19.36 10.46 -14.32
CA ARG A 249 -18.08 9.86 -14.70
C ARG A 249 -17.52 8.97 -13.60
N CYS A 250 -17.62 9.38 -12.34
CA CYS A 250 -17.29 8.54 -11.19
C CYS A 250 -18.06 7.21 -11.22
N THR A 251 -19.36 7.25 -11.49
CA THR A 251 -20.20 6.04 -11.57
C THR A 251 -19.75 5.11 -12.71
N GLN A 252 -19.30 5.67 -13.84
CA GLN A 252 -18.88 4.91 -15.02
C GLN A 252 -17.54 4.18 -14.80
N LEU A 253 -16.63 4.74 -14.01
CA LEU A 253 -15.29 4.16 -13.74
C LEU A 253 -15.36 2.82 -13.01
N GLY A 254 -16.37 2.61 -12.17
CA GLY A 254 -16.52 1.37 -11.42
C GLY A 254 -17.96 1.18 -10.95
N ALA A 255 -18.88 0.90 -11.89
CA ALA A 255 -20.33 0.95 -11.70
C ALA A 255 -20.88 0.15 -10.49
N LYS A 256 -20.15 -0.86 -10.02
CA LYS A 256 -20.54 -1.73 -8.89
C LYS A 256 -19.82 -1.36 -7.58
N SER A 257 -18.88 -0.41 -7.58
CA SER A 257 -18.14 -0.04 -6.38
C SER A 257 -19.01 0.72 -5.38
N CYS A 258 -18.55 0.76 -4.14
CA CYS A 258 -19.13 1.59 -3.08
C CYS A 258 -19.09 3.07 -3.44
N VAL A 259 -17.99 3.51 -4.02
CA VAL A 259 -17.78 4.89 -4.47
C VAL A 259 -18.79 5.28 -5.54
N ALA A 260 -19.09 4.38 -6.51
CA ALA A 260 -20.15 4.63 -7.50
C ALA A 260 -21.53 4.79 -6.86
N GLY A 261 -21.81 4.04 -5.79
CA GLY A 261 -23.03 4.20 -5.00
C GLY A 261 -23.14 5.58 -4.37
N GLU A 262 -22.05 6.12 -3.87
CA GLU A 262 -21.97 7.48 -3.34
C GLU A 262 -22.14 8.52 -4.43
N CYS A 263 -21.46 8.36 -5.55
CA CYS A 263 -21.57 9.27 -6.69
C CYS A 263 -23.00 9.37 -7.21
N ARG A 264 -23.71 8.26 -7.36
CA ARG A 264 -25.14 8.26 -7.73
C ARG A 264 -25.98 9.04 -6.74
N ARG A 265 -25.80 8.83 -5.45
CA ARG A 265 -26.55 9.56 -4.41
C ARG A 265 -26.34 11.08 -4.49
N TYR A 266 -25.08 11.51 -4.68
CA TYR A 266 -24.79 12.94 -4.83
C TYR A 266 -25.40 13.53 -6.10
N ALA A 267 -25.34 12.84 -7.24
CA ALA A 267 -25.96 13.28 -8.48
C ALA A 267 -27.49 13.44 -8.33
N GLU A 268 -28.17 12.45 -7.73
CA GLU A 268 -29.60 12.48 -7.47
C GLU A 268 -30.03 13.61 -6.51
N MET A 269 -29.21 13.92 -5.49
CA MET A 269 -29.50 15.02 -4.56
C MET A 269 -29.43 16.39 -5.21
N ILE A 270 -28.62 16.58 -6.22
CA ILE A 270 -28.45 17.83 -6.94
C ILE A 270 -29.60 18.04 -7.95
N GLN A 271 -30.12 16.95 -8.54
CA GLN A 271 -31.18 17.03 -9.57
C GLN A 271 -32.60 17.17 -9.00
N ARG A 272 -32.75 17.09 -7.67
CA ARG A 272 -34.04 17.35 -6.95
C ARG A 272 -34.20 18.80 -6.58
#